data_bbfbf7cf38f94c8fb320be7b8cad36f6
#
_entry.id   bbfbf7cf38f94c8fb320be7b8cad36f6
#
_cell.length_a   1.000
_cell.length_b   1.000
_cell.length_c   1.000
_cell.angle_alpha   90.00
_cell.angle_beta   90.00
_cell.angle_gamma   90.00
#
_symmetry.space_group_name_H-M   'P 1'
#
loop_
_entity.id
_entity.type
_entity.pdbx_description
1 polymer ?
#
loop_
_entity_poly.entity_id
_entity_poly.type
_entity_poly.pdbx_seq_one_letter_code
_entity_poly.pdbx_strand_id
1 'polypeptide(L)'
;MNNNYKLKPDSEEGINLVPLINDAYLRESYLSNNYCFWDNIVNNTLFESGTYLGAAVLAALTKGVQNIYSIEIDKDLYDLNVKNMCEVARQNNYADFTMRPNQSLFRLLDSNGNLIFKINYFLGDSCAVLPQVLPQINTKLSFWLDGHVSSSEGIASTASPIAGKEPLFQELEFIKQHHIKNHNLFLDIDSPDNWDRKDEIKDFLKSINPDYTVDEVKRFYFDDPNEVIKYENFLMSEWGVDESTIQKMKDDRFWQDRLPDVWDNNVVIRAYIQE
;
A
#
# COMPACT_ATOMS: atom_id res chain seq x y z
N MET A 1 21.23 7.49 -2.46
CA MET A 1 21.69 6.28 -3.18
C MET A 1 20.54 5.84 -4.05
N ASN A 2 20.70 5.85 -5.38
CA ASN A 2 19.65 5.36 -6.28
C ASN A 2 19.62 3.83 -6.22
N ASN A 3 18.81 3.28 -5.34
CA ASN A 3 18.53 1.85 -5.37
C ASN A 3 17.55 1.59 -6.52
N ASN A 4 18.09 1.34 -7.71
CA ASN A 4 17.30 0.88 -8.85
C ASN A 4 16.85 -0.56 -8.58
N TYR A 5 15.74 -0.73 -7.88
CA TYR A 5 15.07 -2.03 -7.84
C TYR A 5 14.49 -2.30 -9.23
N LYS A 6 15.15 -3.20 -9.98
CA LYS A 6 14.62 -3.66 -11.26
C LYS A 6 13.68 -4.83 -10.96
N LEU A 7 12.42 -4.66 -11.29
CA LEU A 7 11.40 -5.73 -11.22
C LEU A 7 11.56 -6.80 -12.31
N LYS A 8 12.66 -6.78 -13.08
CA LYS A 8 12.91 -7.74 -14.16
C LYS A 8 13.61 -8.99 -13.64
N PRO A 9 13.10 -10.20 -13.99
CA PRO A 9 13.68 -11.47 -13.58
C PRO A 9 15.10 -11.71 -14.12
N ASP A 10 15.53 -10.99 -15.15
CA ASP A 10 16.77 -11.25 -15.90
C ASP A 10 17.90 -10.24 -15.65
N SER A 11 17.80 -9.37 -14.64
CA SER A 11 18.90 -8.45 -14.34
C SER A 11 19.89 -9.09 -13.36
N GLU A 12 21.14 -9.26 -13.75
CA GLU A 12 22.23 -9.75 -12.88
C GLU A 12 22.48 -8.88 -11.64
N GLU A 13 21.87 -7.69 -11.57
CA GLU A 13 22.01 -6.70 -10.50
C GLU A 13 20.64 -6.19 -9.99
N GLY A 14 19.80 -7.05 -9.45
CA GLY A 14 18.51 -6.59 -8.93
C GLY A 14 17.86 -7.56 -7.95
N ILE A 15 16.95 -7.04 -7.14
CA ILE A 15 16.12 -7.87 -6.28
C ILE A 15 14.94 -8.36 -7.12
N ASN A 16 14.76 -9.68 -7.15
CA ASN A 16 13.62 -10.27 -7.82
C ASN A 16 12.35 -10.15 -6.94
N LEU A 17 11.49 -9.19 -7.25
CA LEU A 17 10.17 -9.00 -6.63
C LEU A 17 9.03 -9.65 -7.45
N VAL A 18 9.34 -10.33 -8.55
CA VAL A 18 8.34 -10.99 -9.41
C VAL A 18 7.39 -11.90 -8.64
N PRO A 19 7.80 -12.64 -7.58
CA PRO A 19 6.85 -13.43 -6.79
C PRO A 19 5.70 -12.63 -6.18
N LEU A 20 5.89 -11.34 -5.91
CA LEU A 20 4.83 -10.45 -5.45
C LEU A 20 3.82 -10.10 -6.55
N ILE A 21 4.19 -10.35 -7.81
CA ILE A 21 3.40 -9.97 -8.99
C ILE A 21 2.80 -11.19 -9.69
N ASN A 22 3.17 -12.40 -9.30
CA ASN A 22 2.76 -13.64 -10.00
C ASN A 22 1.26 -13.99 -9.86
N ASP A 23 0.56 -13.36 -8.94
CA ASP A 23 -0.88 -13.41 -8.89
C ASP A 23 -1.44 -12.40 -9.90
N ALA A 24 -2.31 -12.84 -10.82
CA ALA A 24 -2.93 -11.96 -11.81
C ALA A 24 -3.71 -10.83 -11.14
N TYR A 25 -4.34 -11.13 -10.00
CA TYR A 25 -5.08 -10.15 -9.21
C TYR A 25 -4.16 -9.15 -8.51
N LEU A 26 -2.98 -9.57 -8.06
CA LEU A 26 -1.96 -8.68 -7.47
C LEU A 26 -1.37 -7.75 -8.53
N ARG A 27 -1.19 -8.26 -9.75
CA ARG A 27 -0.81 -7.44 -10.92
C ARG A 27 -1.87 -6.37 -11.17
N GLU A 28 -3.12 -6.78 -11.26
CA GLU A 28 -4.26 -5.89 -11.51
C GLU A 28 -4.37 -4.81 -10.41
N SER A 29 -4.30 -5.21 -9.15
CA SER A 29 -4.34 -4.32 -8.00
C SER A 29 -3.16 -3.35 -7.96
N TYR A 30 -1.93 -3.80 -8.21
CA TYR A 30 -0.75 -2.94 -8.30
C TYR A 30 -0.87 -1.95 -9.45
N LEU A 31 -1.39 -2.40 -10.57
CA LEU A 31 -1.49 -1.64 -11.80
C LEU A 31 -2.63 -0.63 -11.73
N SER A 32 -3.75 -1.00 -11.11
CA SER A 32 -4.89 -0.10 -10.89
C SER A 32 -4.63 0.92 -9.79
N ASN A 33 -3.82 0.59 -8.81
CA ASN A 33 -3.44 1.43 -7.68
C ASN A 33 -2.12 2.17 -7.95
N ASN A 34 -2.04 2.90 -9.04
CA ASN A 34 -0.83 3.65 -9.36
C ASN A 34 -0.52 4.66 -8.23
N TYR A 35 0.34 4.28 -7.29
CA TYR A 35 0.72 5.07 -6.11
C TYR A 35 1.57 6.31 -6.48
N CYS A 36 1.25 6.95 -7.62
CA CYS A 36 1.88 8.20 -8.04
C CYS A 36 1.71 9.32 -7.01
N PHE A 37 0.62 9.29 -6.22
CA PHE A 37 0.37 10.26 -5.16
C PHE A 37 1.39 10.22 -4.02
N TRP A 38 2.26 9.19 -3.96
CA TRP A 38 3.38 9.14 -3.04
C TRP A 38 4.64 9.85 -3.54
N ASP A 39 4.66 10.31 -4.79
CA ASP A 39 5.85 10.86 -5.41
C ASP A 39 6.48 11.97 -4.56
N ASN A 40 7.77 11.80 -4.26
CA ASN A 40 8.61 12.71 -3.51
C ASN A 40 8.23 12.99 -2.05
N ILE A 41 7.12 12.44 -1.55
CA ILE A 41 6.67 12.66 -0.16
C ILE A 41 6.58 11.38 0.68
N VAL A 42 6.87 10.21 0.11
CA VAL A 42 6.96 8.98 0.90
C VAL A 42 8.26 8.95 1.69
N ASN A 43 8.16 8.67 2.98
CA ASN A 43 9.32 8.53 3.86
C ASN A 43 9.96 7.14 3.70
N ASN A 44 11.16 6.99 4.23
CA ASN A 44 11.89 5.71 4.24
C ASN A 44 11.21 4.62 5.11
N THR A 45 10.15 4.98 5.82
CA THR A 45 9.35 4.06 6.63
C THR A 45 7.87 4.26 6.32
N LEU A 46 7.22 3.20 5.82
CA LEU A 46 5.79 3.14 5.58
C LEU A 46 5.09 2.38 6.70
N PHE A 47 3.94 2.87 7.10
CA PHE A 47 2.97 2.16 7.94
C PHE A 47 1.66 2.04 7.17
N GLU A 48 1.17 0.84 6.97
CA GLU A 48 -0.03 0.54 6.17
C GLU A 48 -1.06 -0.18 7.02
N SER A 49 -2.34 0.21 6.90
CA SER A 49 -3.49 -0.58 7.33
C SER A 49 -4.26 -1.07 6.11
N GLY A 50 -4.66 -2.36 6.12
CA GLY A 50 -5.26 -3.01 4.97
C GLY A 50 -4.19 -3.42 3.93
N THR A 51 -3.44 -4.48 4.24
CA THR A 51 -2.42 -5.02 3.30
C THR A 51 -3.06 -5.52 2.01
N TYR A 52 -4.25 -6.12 2.13
CA TYR A 52 -4.97 -6.75 1.03
C TYR A 52 -4.06 -7.69 0.24
N LEU A 53 -3.87 -7.49 -1.05
CA LEU A 53 -2.99 -8.29 -1.91
C LEU A 53 -1.53 -7.81 -1.94
N GLY A 54 -1.17 -6.82 -1.11
CA GLY A 54 0.21 -6.34 -0.96
C GLY A 54 0.64 -5.32 -2.02
N ALA A 55 -0.30 -4.72 -2.74
CA ALA A 55 0.00 -3.74 -3.79
C ALA A 55 0.76 -2.52 -3.27
N ALA A 56 0.36 -1.98 -2.12
CA ALA A 56 1.04 -0.83 -1.51
C ALA A 56 2.44 -1.20 -0.99
N VAL A 57 2.62 -2.41 -0.43
CA VAL A 57 3.94 -2.92 -0.06
C VAL A 57 4.86 -2.97 -1.27
N LEU A 58 4.39 -3.53 -2.39
CA LEU A 58 5.17 -3.61 -3.62
C LEU A 58 5.51 -2.22 -4.15
N ALA A 59 4.54 -1.30 -4.20
CA ALA A 59 4.75 0.07 -4.61
C ALA A 59 5.78 0.79 -3.72
N ALA A 60 5.72 0.60 -2.41
CA ALA A 60 6.70 1.16 -1.47
C ALA A 60 8.11 0.63 -1.73
N LEU A 61 8.26 -0.67 -1.94
CA LEU A 61 9.56 -1.28 -2.26
C LEU A 61 10.14 -0.70 -3.57
N THR A 62 9.32 -0.53 -4.61
CA THR A 62 9.77 0.04 -5.89
C THR A 62 10.19 1.51 -5.77
N LYS A 63 9.65 2.24 -4.81
CA LYS A 63 10.06 3.62 -4.46
C LYS A 63 11.25 3.68 -3.49
N GLY A 64 11.80 2.52 -3.10
CA GLY A 64 12.99 2.44 -2.24
C GLY A 64 12.69 2.61 -0.75
N VAL A 65 11.45 2.44 -0.31
CA VAL A 65 11.10 2.42 1.11
C VAL A 65 11.79 1.21 1.76
N GLN A 66 12.54 1.45 2.83
CA GLN A 66 13.34 0.40 3.46
C GLN A 66 12.67 -0.29 4.65
N ASN A 67 11.72 0.38 5.30
CA ASN A 67 11.03 -0.19 6.45
C ASN A 67 9.52 -0.13 6.22
N ILE A 68 8.87 -1.27 6.27
CA ILE A 68 7.42 -1.37 6.06
C ILE A 68 6.81 -2.08 7.27
N TYR A 69 5.73 -1.51 7.78
CA TYR A 69 4.82 -2.09 8.75
C TYR A 69 3.47 -2.21 8.05
N SER A 70 2.96 -3.43 7.90
CA SER A 70 1.72 -3.68 7.17
C SER A 70 0.81 -4.55 8.03
N ILE A 71 -0.45 -4.16 8.14
CA ILE A 71 -1.43 -4.81 9.01
C ILE A 71 -2.55 -5.36 8.13
N GLU A 72 -2.88 -6.64 8.35
CA GLU A 72 -3.98 -7.32 7.69
C GLU A 72 -4.87 -8.01 8.74
N ILE A 73 -6.16 -7.76 8.66
CA ILE A 73 -7.14 -8.37 9.57
C ILE A 73 -7.59 -9.74 9.07
N ASP A 74 -7.64 -9.94 7.76
CA ASP A 74 -8.02 -11.19 7.12
C ASP A 74 -6.83 -12.16 7.12
N LYS A 75 -7.06 -13.34 7.71
CA LYS A 75 -5.99 -14.34 7.85
C LYS A 75 -5.53 -14.92 6.51
N ASP A 76 -6.43 -15.10 5.57
CA ASP A 76 -6.09 -15.71 4.28
C ASP A 76 -5.27 -14.72 3.43
N LEU A 77 -5.60 -13.43 3.48
CA LEU A 77 -4.81 -12.37 2.86
C LEU A 77 -3.44 -12.21 3.54
N TYR A 78 -3.40 -12.25 4.87
CA TYR A 78 -2.14 -12.23 5.60
C TYR A 78 -1.25 -13.42 5.19
N ASP A 79 -1.79 -14.64 5.17
CA ASP A 79 -1.04 -15.84 4.82
C ASP A 79 -0.55 -15.79 3.35
N LEU A 80 -1.35 -15.23 2.44
CA LEU A 80 -0.96 -15.00 1.04
C LEU A 80 0.25 -14.06 0.95
N ASN A 81 0.21 -12.91 1.62
CA ASN A 81 1.31 -11.95 1.62
C ASN A 81 2.59 -12.54 2.22
N VAL A 82 2.48 -13.26 3.33
CA VAL A 82 3.60 -13.97 3.95
C VAL A 82 4.18 -15.02 3.01
N LYS A 83 3.34 -15.81 2.33
CA LYS A 83 3.76 -16.81 1.34
C LYS A 83 4.51 -16.17 0.18
N ASN A 84 3.99 -15.07 -0.37
CA ASN A 84 4.63 -14.35 -1.48
C ASN A 84 5.99 -13.81 -1.06
N MET A 85 6.12 -13.26 0.15
CA MET A 85 7.40 -12.78 0.69
C MET A 85 8.38 -13.92 0.97
N CYS A 86 7.91 -15.11 1.40
CA CYS A 86 8.76 -16.29 1.50
C CYS A 86 9.33 -16.70 0.15
N GLU A 87 8.57 -16.56 -0.93
CA GLU A 87 9.04 -16.85 -2.28
C GLU A 87 10.07 -15.81 -2.74
N VAL A 88 9.86 -14.52 -2.47
CA VAL A 88 10.89 -13.48 -2.67
C VAL A 88 12.16 -13.82 -1.91
N ALA A 89 12.04 -14.20 -0.64
CA ALA A 89 13.18 -14.58 0.18
C ALA A 89 13.94 -15.79 -0.40
N ARG A 90 13.20 -16.80 -0.89
CA ARG A 90 13.78 -18.01 -1.49
C ARG A 90 14.55 -17.71 -2.79
N GLN A 91 14.08 -16.75 -3.58
CA GLN A 91 14.71 -16.37 -4.84
C GLN A 91 15.89 -15.39 -4.68
N ASN A 92 16.01 -14.79 -3.49
CA ASN A 92 17.06 -13.85 -3.17
C ASN A 92 17.93 -14.41 -2.03
N ASN A 93 19.15 -14.82 -2.33
CA ASN A 93 20.03 -15.62 -1.46
C ASN A 93 20.41 -14.99 -0.09
N TYR A 94 20.02 -13.77 0.20
CA TYR A 94 20.39 -13.02 1.40
C TYR A 94 19.17 -12.61 2.25
N ALA A 95 18.10 -13.40 2.19
CA ALA A 95 16.90 -13.11 2.95
C ALA A 95 16.93 -13.81 4.32
N ASP A 96 16.46 -13.09 5.31
CA ASP A 96 16.24 -13.58 6.68
C ASP A 96 14.78 -13.33 7.05
N PHE A 97 14.12 -14.31 7.62
CA PHE A 97 12.73 -14.18 8.05
C PHE A 97 12.48 -14.84 9.39
N THR A 98 11.56 -14.23 10.16
CA THR A 98 11.09 -14.76 11.43
C THR A 98 9.58 -14.75 11.42
N MET A 99 8.97 -15.91 11.66
CA MET A 99 7.52 -16.07 11.74
C MET A 99 7.11 -16.29 13.20
N ARG A 100 6.10 -15.56 13.63
CA ARG A 100 5.40 -15.69 14.91
C ARG A 100 3.89 -15.82 14.62
N PRO A 101 3.06 -16.25 15.57
CA PRO A 101 1.64 -16.50 15.30
C PRO A 101 0.87 -15.37 14.62
N ASN A 102 1.16 -14.11 14.99
CA ASN A 102 0.45 -12.94 14.47
C ASN A 102 1.41 -11.87 13.90
N GLN A 103 2.65 -12.24 13.65
CA GLN A 103 3.65 -11.32 13.11
C GLN A 103 4.70 -12.09 12.31
N SER A 104 4.97 -11.60 11.12
CA SER A 104 6.07 -12.08 10.28
C SER A 104 7.01 -10.94 9.95
N LEU A 105 8.30 -11.17 10.14
CA LEU A 105 9.36 -10.22 9.84
C LEU A 105 10.22 -10.77 8.72
N PHE A 106 10.34 -10.00 7.65
CA PHE A 106 11.24 -10.26 6.52
C PHE A 106 12.31 -9.20 6.45
N ARG A 107 13.56 -9.62 6.20
CA ARG A 107 14.68 -8.74 5.94
C ARG A 107 15.40 -9.23 4.70
N LEU A 108 15.64 -8.34 3.77
CA LEU A 108 16.50 -8.60 2.63
C LEU A 108 17.80 -7.81 2.83
N LEU A 109 18.91 -8.48 2.65
CA LEU A 109 20.26 -7.92 2.82
C LEU A 109 20.99 -7.94 1.47
N ASP A 110 21.95 -7.05 1.30
CA ASP A 110 22.87 -7.12 0.15
C ASP A 110 24.00 -8.15 0.41
N SER A 111 24.86 -8.38 -0.57
CA SER A 111 26.01 -9.29 -0.46
C SER A 111 27.01 -8.91 0.63
N ASN A 112 26.95 -7.69 1.14
CA ASN A 112 27.80 -7.19 2.23
C ASN A 112 27.10 -7.25 3.60
N GLY A 113 25.85 -7.74 3.64
CA GLY A 113 25.04 -7.82 4.84
C GLY A 113 24.32 -6.52 5.23
N ASN A 114 24.29 -5.50 4.37
CA ASN A 114 23.54 -4.29 4.64
C ASN A 114 22.06 -4.50 4.35
N LEU A 115 21.21 -3.88 5.18
CA LEU A 115 19.76 -3.96 5.01
C LEU A 115 19.34 -3.23 3.73
N ILE A 116 18.67 -3.96 2.84
CA ILE A 116 18.01 -3.39 1.67
C ILE A 116 16.61 -2.96 2.04
N PHE A 117 15.82 -3.88 2.58
CA PHE A 117 14.50 -3.56 3.16
C PHE A 117 14.12 -4.51 4.30
N LYS A 118 13.15 -4.07 5.09
CA LYS A 118 12.52 -4.84 6.16
C LYS A 118 11.01 -4.64 6.11
N ILE A 119 10.26 -5.75 6.15
CA ILE A 119 8.80 -5.74 6.22
C ILE A 119 8.36 -6.47 7.48
N ASN A 120 7.49 -5.81 8.26
CA ASN A 120 6.77 -6.41 9.37
C ASN A 120 5.31 -6.55 8.97
N TYR A 121 4.86 -7.77 8.76
CA TYR A 121 3.44 -8.07 8.60
C TYR A 121 2.83 -8.41 9.95
N PHE A 122 1.65 -7.84 10.23
CA PHE A 122 0.86 -8.11 11.42
C PHE A 122 -0.50 -8.68 11.02
N LEU A 123 -0.86 -9.82 11.59
CA LEU A 123 -2.22 -10.34 11.53
C LEU A 123 -3.02 -9.74 12.69
N GLY A 124 -4.02 -8.92 12.38
CA GLY A 124 -4.89 -8.33 13.39
C GLY A 124 -5.62 -7.07 12.94
N ASP A 125 -6.47 -6.60 13.81
CA ASP A 125 -7.17 -5.33 13.67
C ASP A 125 -6.18 -4.16 13.79
N SER A 126 -6.18 -3.24 12.83
CA SER A 126 -5.32 -2.06 12.85
C SER A 126 -5.53 -1.20 14.12
N CYS A 127 -6.77 -1.11 14.59
CA CYS A 127 -7.11 -0.41 15.83
C CYS A 127 -6.53 -1.08 17.10
N ALA A 128 -6.19 -2.37 17.03
CA ALA A 128 -5.53 -3.07 18.11
C ALA A 128 -3.99 -3.05 17.98
N VAL A 129 -3.48 -3.15 16.75
CA VAL A 129 -2.03 -3.26 16.47
C VAL A 129 -1.35 -1.91 16.51
N LEU A 130 -1.93 -0.88 15.89
CA LEU A 130 -1.33 0.45 15.73
C LEU A 130 -0.95 1.08 17.08
N PRO A 131 -1.80 1.10 18.13
CA PRO A 131 -1.43 1.65 19.42
C PRO A 131 -0.31 0.90 20.14
N GLN A 132 -0.04 -0.34 19.78
CA GLN A 132 1.05 -1.13 20.37
C GLN A 132 2.38 -0.92 19.63
N VAL A 133 2.34 -0.72 18.32
CA VAL A 133 3.53 -0.63 17.47
C VAL A 133 4.01 0.81 17.32
N LEU A 134 3.10 1.75 17.09
CA LEU A 134 3.42 3.15 16.81
C LEU A 134 4.27 3.82 17.89
N PRO A 135 4.02 3.65 19.20
CA PRO A 135 4.84 4.27 20.26
C PRO A 135 6.31 3.82 20.28
N GLN A 136 6.63 2.70 19.62
CA GLN A 136 7.99 2.16 19.54
C GLN A 136 8.79 2.74 18.37
N ILE A 137 8.15 3.50 17.50
CA ILE A 137 8.75 4.05 16.28
C ILE A 137 9.14 5.52 16.54
N ASN A 138 10.43 5.84 16.43
CA ASN A 138 10.98 7.15 16.72
C ASN A 138 11.44 7.89 15.46
N THR A 139 10.81 7.61 14.31
CA THR A 139 11.11 8.24 13.02
C THR A 139 9.84 8.78 12.38
N LYS A 140 10.00 9.76 11.50
CA LYS A 140 8.91 10.23 10.64
C LYS A 140 8.44 9.07 9.76
N LEU A 141 7.14 8.90 9.65
CA LEU A 141 6.48 7.84 8.89
C LEU A 141 5.71 8.43 7.70
N SER A 142 5.53 7.60 6.69
CA SER A 142 4.39 7.71 5.77
C SER A 142 3.34 6.70 6.19
N PHE A 143 2.08 7.12 6.30
CA PHE A 143 0.96 6.24 6.55
C PHE A 143 0.16 6.06 5.25
N TRP A 144 -0.21 4.84 4.95
CA TRP A 144 -1.23 4.48 4.00
C TRP A 144 -2.38 3.82 4.76
N LEU A 145 -3.48 4.53 4.92
CA LEU A 145 -4.65 4.08 5.67
C LEU A 145 -5.74 3.66 4.69
N ASP A 146 -5.88 2.34 4.53
CA ASP A 146 -6.77 1.66 3.56
C ASP A 146 -7.44 0.44 4.23
N GLY A 147 -7.69 0.54 5.54
CA GLY A 147 -8.18 -0.57 6.37
C GLY A 147 -9.68 -0.77 6.35
N HIS A 148 -10.41 -0.11 5.44
CA HIS A 148 -11.87 -0.22 5.37
C HIS A 148 -12.35 -1.53 4.73
N VAL A 149 -13.61 -1.88 4.96
CA VAL A 149 -14.24 -3.05 4.34
C VAL A 149 -14.59 -2.73 2.88
N SER A 150 -13.93 -3.42 1.94
CA SER A 150 -14.10 -3.18 0.50
C SER A 150 -15.22 -4.02 -0.12
N SER A 151 -15.68 -5.09 0.55
CA SER A 151 -16.76 -5.94 0.03
C SER A 151 -17.70 -6.41 1.13
N SER A 152 -18.92 -6.81 0.76
CA SER A 152 -19.90 -7.36 1.72
C SER A 152 -19.66 -8.84 2.02
N GLU A 153 -18.97 -9.56 1.16
CA GLU A 153 -18.72 -11.00 1.25
C GLU A 153 -17.36 -11.36 0.68
N GLY A 154 -16.75 -12.42 1.20
CA GLY A 154 -15.49 -12.96 0.68
C GLY A 154 -14.26 -12.16 1.13
N ILE A 155 -13.33 -11.98 0.21
CA ILE A 155 -12.05 -11.28 0.46
C ILE A 155 -12.32 -9.81 0.82
N ALA A 156 -11.61 -9.28 1.81
CA ALA A 156 -11.72 -7.90 2.31
C ALA A 156 -13.12 -7.53 2.87
N SER A 157 -13.86 -8.52 3.39
CA SER A 157 -15.15 -8.30 4.07
C SER A 157 -15.04 -8.25 5.60
N THR A 158 -13.85 -8.48 6.15
CA THR A 158 -13.63 -8.54 7.60
C THR A 158 -13.59 -7.15 8.20
N ALA A 159 -14.61 -6.82 9.01
CA ALA A 159 -14.67 -5.55 9.73
C ALA A 159 -13.81 -5.59 11.00
N SER A 160 -13.28 -4.41 11.39
CA SER A 160 -12.63 -4.23 12.68
C SER A 160 -13.59 -4.54 13.83
N PRO A 161 -13.25 -5.43 14.76
CA PRO A 161 -14.03 -5.63 15.99
C PRO A 161 -14.12 -4.39 16.87
N ILE A 162 -13.21 -3.44 16.74
CA ILE A 162 -13.11 -2.22 17.54
C ILE A 162 -13.85 -1.05 16.87
N ALA A 163 -13.60 -0.84 15.57
CA ALA A 163 -14.07 0.35 14.85
C ALA A 163 -15.15 0.06 13.77
N GLY A 164 -15.52 -1.22 13.59
CA GLY A 164 -16.49 -1.59 12.57
C GLY A 164 -15.91 -1.57 11.15
N LYS A 165 -16.68 -1.09 10.18
CA LYS A 165 -16.25 -1.11 8.77
C LYS A 165 -15.25 -0.03 8.42
N GLU A 166 -15.21 1.06 9.20
CA GLU A 166 -14.45 2.28 8.90
C GLU A 166 -13.51 2.63 10.05
N PRO A 167 -12.30 2.05 10.12
CA PRO A 167 -11.35 2.27 11.20
C PRO A 167 -10.63 3.62 11.14
N LEU A 168 -10.74 4.37 10.03
CA LEU A 168 -9.93 5.55 9.71
C LEU A 168 -9.83 6.56 10.86
N PHE A 169 -10.94 6.98 11.44
CA PHE A 169 -10.90 7.99 12.52
C PHE A 169 -10.24 7.47 13.80
N GLN A 170 -10.39 6.19 14.10
CA GLN A 170 -9.72 5.58 15.24
C GLN A 170 -8.20 5.48 15.00
N GLU A 171 -7.79 5.17 13.78
CA GLU A 171 -6.38 5.16 13.38
C GLU A 171 -5.77 6.57 13.45
N LEU A 172 -6.47 7.57 12.93
CA LEU A 172 -6.06 8.97 13.01
C LEU A 172 -5.91 9.46 14.46
N GLU A 173 -6.79 9.01 15.38
CA GLU A 173 -6.66 9.35 16.80
C GLU A 173 -5.38 8.77 17.42
N PHE A 174 -4.98 7.54 17.08
CA PHE A 174 -3.71 6.98 17.52
C PHE A 174 -2.52 7.75 16.93
N ILE A 175 -2.58 8.15 15.66
CA ILE A 175 -1.54 8.97 15.03
C ILE A 175 -1.45 10.34 15.72
N LYS A 176 -2.61 10.93 16.09
CA LYS A 176 -2.66 12.18 16.83
C LYS A 176 -2.01 12.07 18.21
N GLN A 177 -2.07 10.92 18.85
CA GLN A 177 -1.43 10.68 20.15
C GLN A 177 0.08 10.42 20.04
N HIS A 178 0.59 10.07 18.86
CA HIS A 178 2.02 9.84 18.66
C HIS A 178 2.84 11.09 18.95
N HIS A 179 4.05 10.94 19.50
CA HIS A 179 4.92 12.06 19.86
C HIS A 179 5.48 12.83 18.65
N ILE A 180 5.60 12.19 17.49
CA ILE A 180 5.97 12.82 16.23
C ILE A 180 4.67 13.27 15.54
N LYS A 181 4.62 14.53 15.08
CA LYS A 181 3.41 15.14 14.50
C LYS A 181 3.52 15.48 13.01
N ASN A 182 4.70 15.32 12.42
CA ASN A 182 4.97 15.68 11.03
C ASN A 182 5.08 14.47 10.10
N HIS A 183 4.29 13.45 10.36
CA HIS A 183 4.14 12.31 9.47
C HIS A 183 3.56 12.74 8.13
N ASN A 184 3.78 11.94 7.08
CA ASN A 184 3.01 12.08 5.84
C ASN A 184 1.85 11.07 5.87
N LEU A 185 0.63 11.54 5.61
CA LEU A 185 -0.57 10.74 5.70
C LEU A 185 -1.21 10.66 4.32
N PHE A 186 -1.58 9.46 3.92
CA PHE A 186 -2.30 9.14 2.70
C PHE A 186 -3.49 8.29 3.08
N LEU A 187 -4.68 8.80 2.86
CA LEU A 187 -5.93 8.21 3.32
C LEU A 187 -6.74 7.78 2.11
N ASP A 188 -7.02 6.49 2.01
CA ASP A 188 -8.02 6.01 1.07
C ASP A 188 -9.42 6.30 1.62
N ILE A 189 -10.19 7.05 0.86
CA ILE A 189 -11.54 7.47 1.23
C ILE A 189 -12.57 7.01 0.22
N ASP A 190 -12.28 5.93 -0.50
CA ASP A 190 -13.18 5.43 -1.55
C ASP A 190 -14.44 4.74 -1.00
N SER A 191 -14.55 4.58 0.31
CA SER A 191 -15.78 4.06 0.94
C SER A 191 -16.88 5.12 1.01
N PRO A 192 -18.15 4.75 0.76
CA PRO A 192 -19.28 5.66 0.85
C PRO A 192 -19.41 6.37 2.20
N ASP A 193 -19.04 5.70 3.29
CA ASP A 193 -19.10 6.26 4.64
C ASP A 193 -18.08 7.40 4.86
N ASN A 194 -17.03 7.48 4.05
CA ASN A 194 -15.99 8.51 4.10
C ASN A 194 -16.22 9.66 3.12
N TRP A 195 -16.94 9.44 2.00
CA TRP A 195 -17.15 10.47 0.98
C TRP A 195 -17.78 11.74 1.52
N ASP A 196 -18.83 11.61 2.34
CA ASP A 196 -19.55 12.74 2.92
C ASP A 196 -18.80 13.38 4.09
N ARG A 197 -17.67 12.78 4.53
CA ARG A 197 -16.90 13.22 5.69
C ARG A 197 -15.54 13.85 5.33
N LYS A 198 -15.31 14.18 4.07
CA LYS A 198 -14.02 14.75 3.60
C LYS A 198 -13.58 15.98 4.39
N ASP A 199 -14.50 16.90 4.66
CA ASP A 199 -14.18 18.11 5.42
C ASP A 199 -13.85 17.78 6.89
N GLU A 200 -14.59 16.85 7.50
CA GLU A 200 -14.30 16.36 8.86
C GLU A 200 -12.90 15.72 8.92
N ILE A 201 -12.54 14.92 7.91
CA ILE A 201 -11.20 14.29 7.81
C ILE A 201 -10.13 15.37 7.70
N LYS A 202 -10.31 16.38 6.83
CA LYS A 202 -9.34 17.49 6.67
C LYS A 202 -9.18 18.29 7.96
N ASP A 203 -10.26 18.59 8.66
CA ASP A 203 -10.23 19.28 9.95
C ASP A 203 -9.50 18.44 11.01
N PHE A 204 -9.76 17.12 11.01
CA PHE A 204 -9.04 16.22 11.90
C PHE A 204 -7.53 16.20 11.63
N LEU A 205 -7.12 16.13 10.36
CA LEU A 205 -5.71 16.19 9.97
C LEU A 205 -5.04 17.51 10.45
N LYS A 206 -5.72 18.64 10.28
CA LYS A 206 -5.25 19.93 10.83
C LYS A 206 -5.19 19.94 12.35
N SER A 207 -5.98 19.14 13.04
CA SER A 207 -5.91 18.98 14.49
C SER A 207 -4.73 18.12 14.96
N ILE A 208 -4.16 17.26 14.10
CA ILE A 208 -2.92 16.53 14.35
C ILE A 208 -1.73 17.48 14.22
N ASN A 209 -1.68 18.23 13.12
CA ASN A 209 -0.66 19.23 12.88
C ASN A 209 -1.23 20.39 12.05
N PRO A 210 -1.34 21.62 12.61
CA PRO A 210 -1.90 22.77 11.88
C PRO A 210 -1.08 23.18 10.65
N ASP A 211 0.19 22.81 10.58
CA ASP A 211 1.09 23.13 9.48
C ASP A 211 0.96 22.17 8.28
N TYR A 212 0.14 21.11 8.37
CA TYR A 212 -0.07 20.22 7.25
C TYR A 212 -0.61 20.97 6.03
N THR A 213 0.00 20.73 4.87
CA THR A 213 -0.66 20.89 3.59
C THR A 213 -1.61 19.71 3.43
N VAL A 214 -2.90 19.98 3.22
CA VAL A 214 -3.92 18.96 3.01
C VAL A 214 -4.52 19.15 1.63
N ASP A 215 -4.38 18.16 0.76
CA ASP A 215 -4.93 18.15 -0.58
C ASP A 215 -5.64 16.83 -0.93
N GLU A 216 -6.37 16.86 -2.03
CA GLU A 216 -7.00 15.67 -2.60
C GLU A 216 -6.35 15.37 -3.94
N VAL A 217 -6.04 14.09 -4.16
CA VAL A 217 -5.55 13.61 -5.45
C VAL A 217 -6.41 12.45 -5.93
N LYS A 218 -6.68 12.42 -7.21
CA LYS A 218 -7.34 11.25 -7.80
C LYS A 218 -6.38 10.07 -7.80
N ARG A 219 -6.87 8.92 -7.39
CA ARG A 219 -6.11 7.65 -7.35
C ARG A 219 -5.76 7.13 -8.74
N PHE A 220 -6.59 7.45 -9.74
CA PHE A 220 -6.44 7.00 -11.11
C PHE A 220 -6.46 8.19 -12.08
N TYR A 221 -5.52 8.19 -13.02
CA TYR A 221 -5.39 9.19 -14.08
C TYR A 221 -5.84 8.63 -15.46
N PHE A 222 -6.91 7.87 -15.51
CA PHE A 222 -7.36 7.26 -16.77
C PHE A 222 -8.38 8.09 -17.58
N ASP A 223 -8.52 9.37 -17.28
CA ASP A 223 -9.37 10.27 -18.07
C ASP A 223 -8.82 10.54 -19.49
N ASP A 224 -7.52 10.24 -19.72
CA ASP A 224 -6.88 10.37 -21.03
C ASP A 224 -6.59 8.98 -21.63
N PRO A 225 -7.20 8.62 -22.79
CA PRO A 225 -6.89 7.38 -23.50
C PRO A 225 -5.38 7.19 -23.80
N ASN A 226 -4.63 8.29 -23.92
CA ASN A 226 -3.18 8.20 -24.13
C ASN A 226 -2.42 7.74 -22.86
N GLU A 227 -2.90 8.05 -21.68
CA GLU A 227 -2.33 7.54 -20.43
C GLU A 227 -2.58 6.03 -20.30
N VAL A 228 -3.75 5.54 -20.69
CA VAL A 228 -4.04 4.10 -20.78
C VAL A 228 -3.05 3.41 -21.71
N ILE A 229 -2.83 3.95 -22.91
CA ILE A 229 -1.89 3.38 -23.89
C ILE A 229 -0.44 3.41 -23.35
N LYS A 230 -0.01 4.48 -22.73
CA LYS A 230 1.31 4.57 -22.10
C LYS A 230 1.49 3.51 -21.04
N TYR A 231 0.45 3.30 -20.24
CA TYR A 231 0.45 2.34 -19.18
C TYR A 231 0.48 0.89 -19.70
N GLU A 232 -0.36 0.56 -20.69
CA GLU A 232 -0.33 -0.75 -21.38
C GLU A 232 1.05 -1.03 -21.98
N ASN A 233 1.65 -0.04 -22.65
CA ASN A 233 3.01 -0.16 -23.17
C ASN A 233 4.04 -0.37 -22.07
N PHE A 234 3.91 0.32 -20.95
CA PHE A 234 4.75 0.11 -19.77
C PHE A 234 4.63 -1.32 -19.23
N LEU A 235 3.40 -1.86 -19.11
CA LEU A 235 3.16 -3.23 -18.68
C LEU A 235 3.83 -4.25 -19.59
N MET A 236 3.71 -4.07 -20.90
CA MET A 236 4.30 -4.96 -21.88
C MET A 236 5.83 -4.86 -21.89
N SER A 237 6.39 -3.64 -21.87
CA SER A 237 7.82 -3.43 -22.02
C SER A 237 8.63 -3.69 -20.76
N GLU A 238 8.11 -3.24 -19.61
CA GLU A 238 8.86 -3.28 -18.35
C GLU A 238 8.53 -4.52 -17.51
N TRP A 239 7.31 -5.07 -17.68
CA TRP A 239 6.80 -6.16 -16.86
C TRP A 239 6.59 -7.47 -17.62
N GLY A 240 6.76 -7.45 -18.94
CA GLY A 240 6.59 -8.62 -19.79
C GLY A 240 5.16 -9.17 -19.79
N VAL A 241 4.16 -8.34 -19.50
CA VAL A 241 2.75 -8.72 -19.61
C VAL A 241 2.41 -8.86 -21.07
N ASP A 242 1.86 -10.01 -21.48
CA ASP A 242 1.50 -10.22 -22.86
C ASP A 242 0.19 -9.50 -23.25
N GLU A 243 0.03 -9.24 -24.54
CA GLU A 243 -1.13 -8.52 -25.10
C GLU A 243 -2.45 -9.24 -24.80
N SER A 244 -2.44 -10.57 -24.71
CA SER A 244 -3.64 -11.36 -24.42
C SER A 244 -4.08 -11.17 -22.96
N THR A 245 -3.15 -10.97 -22.06
CA THR A 245 -3.41 -10.65 -20.66
C THR A 245 -3.95 -9.22 -20.54
N ILE A 246 -3.36 -8.25 -21.26
CA ILE A 246 -3.90 -6.88 -21.33
C ILE A 246 -5.33 -6.89 -21.86
N GLN A 247 -5.60 -7.66 -22.94
CA GLN A 247 -6.94 -7.74 -23.50
C GLN A 247 -7.95 -8.35 -22.52
N LYS A 248 -7.57 -9.42 -21.79
CA LYS A 248 -8.42 -9.99 -20.73
C LYS A 248 -8.73 -8.98 -19.63
N MET A 249 -7.75 -8.18 -19.25
CA MET A 249 -7.94 -7.10 -18.27
C MET A 249 -8.97 -6.08 -18.79
N LYS A 250 -8.92 -5.75 -20.08
CA LYS A 250 -9.91 -4.85 -20.72
C LYS A 250 -11.31 -5.46 -20.84
N ASP A 251 -11.38 -6.76 -21.12
CA ASP A 251 -12.63 -7.47 -21.33
C ASP A 251 -13.33 -7.87 -20.02
N ASP A 252 -12.58 -7.85 -18.91
CA ASP A 252 -13.15 -8.17 -17.61
C ASP A 252 -14.14 -7.07 -17.20
N ARG A 253 -15.36 -7.49 -16.82
CA ARG A 253 -16.46 -6.59 -16.42
C ARG A 253 -16.09 -5.67 -15.27
N PHE A 254 -15.08 -6.01 -14.49
CA PHE A 254 -14.52 -5.17 -13.46
C PHE A 254 -14.17 -3.74 -13.94
N TRP A 255 -13.74 -3.60 -15.21
CA TRP A 255 -13.43 -2.31 -15.83
C TRP A 255 -14.66 -1.64 -16.47
N GLN A 256 -15.66 -2.45 -16.92
CA GLN A 256 -16.83 -1.93 -17.61
C GLN A 256 -17.95 -1.48 -16.67
N ASP A 257 -18.08 -2.13 -15.51
CA ASP A 257 -19.17 -1.87 -14.56
C ASP A 257 -18.84 -0.76 -13.54
N ARG A 258 -17.58 -0.34 -13.44
CA ARG A 258 -17.15 0.81 -12.63
C ARG A 258 -17.10 2.10 -13.47
N LEU A 259 -18.26 2.48 -14.03
CA LEU A 259 -18.44 3.65 -14.86
C LEU A 259 -18.44 4.99 -14.07
N PRO A 260 -18.51 6.15 -14.75
CA PRO A 260 -17.99 7.48 -14.35
C PRO A 260 -18.23 7.93 -12.91
N ASP A 261 -19.34 7.53 -12.29
CA ASP A 261 -19.71 7.99 -10.93
C ASP A 261 -18.81 7.44 -9.81
N VAL A 262 -18.18 6.27 -10.03
CA VAL A 262 -17.23 5.67 -9.08
C VAL A 262 -15.85 6.30 -9.22
N TRP A 263 -15.49 6.73 -10.44
CA TRP A 263 -14.19 7.33 -10.75
C TRP A 263 -14.01 8.71 -10.15
N ASP A 264 -15.08 9.49 -10.04
CA ASP A 264 -15.01 10.83 -9.44
C ASP A 264 -14.81 10.80 -7.92
N ASN A 265 -15.12 9.67 -7.28
CA ASN A 265 -15.00 9.49 -5.84
C ASN A 265 -13.74 8.72 -5.40
N ASN A 266 -12.94 8.22 -6.33
CA ASN A 266 -11.71 7.48 -6.03
C ASN A 266 -10.57 8.48 -5.70
N VAL A 267 -10.61 9.04 -4.50
CA VAL A 267 -9.77 10.13 -4.04
C VAL A 267 -8.95 9.69 -2.85
N VAL A 268 -7.67 10.06 -2.87
CA VAL A 268 -6.78 9.98 -1.71
C VAL A 268 -6.65 11.37 -1.10
N ILE A 269 -6.91 11.51 0.19
CA ILE A 269 -6.55 12.71 0.95
C ILE A 269 -5.10 12.57 1.39
N ARG A 270 -4.28 13.60 1.11
CA ARG A 270 -2.89 13.67 1.56
C ARG A 270 -2.73 14.76 2.60
N ALA A 271 -1.93 14.48 3.64
CA ALA A 271 -1.46 15.49 4.58
C ALA A 271 0.05 15.35 4.78
N TYR A 272 0.80 16.43 4.53
CA TYR A 272 2.25 16.46 4.58
C TYR A 272 2.77 17.85 4.91
N ILE A 273 4.02 17.94 5.35
CA ILE A 273 4.72 19.21 5.53
C ILE A 273 5.50 19.51 4.25
N GLN A 274 5.25 20.66 3.65
CA GLN A 274 5.99 21.15 2.51
C GLN A 274 7.37 21.64 2.99
N GLU A 275 8.45 20.99 2.54
CA GLU A 275 9.85 21.36 2.86
C GLU A 275 10.35 22.52 1.99
#